data_585008bb44758ea8d6a68d0602a88b7a
#
_entry.id   585008bb44758ea8d6a68d0602a88b7a
#
_cell.length_a   1.000
_cell.length_b   1.000
_cell.length_c   1.000
_cell.angle_alpha   90.00
_cell.angle_beta   90.00
_cell.angle_gamma   90.00
#
_symmetry.space_group_name_H-M   'P 1'
#
loop_
_entity.id
_entity.type
_entity.pdbx_description
1 polymer ?
#
loop_
_entity_poly.entity_id
_entity_poly.type
_entity_poly.pdbx_seq_one_letter_code
_entity_poly.pdbx_strand_id
1 'polypeptide(L)'
;MCYVVGIKIPKKQTVKIGDKKIDLDPIELPAQSGFSYQPWPVIFNEQQGQENILRPRMMHWELIPYWVRNQRELTESRKMYTTLNIKSEGILQNKVAQALVHTNRCLVIAAHFFEWQVVNKEKFPYCIQLINQELFYIAGVWNTWTDHTSGEVKNSFGIITTEANEFMAKIHNLKKRMPTILNDELAAAWVSSELTSNEIQSIAGTKIDSTNMKAHTVAKNFLQANDPCVKQAYQIFTPQTLF
;
A
#
# COMPACT_ATOMS: atom_id res chain seq x y z
N MET A 1 3.76 4.57 8.62
CA MET A 1 2.60 4.38 7.70
C MET A 1 3.14 4.58 6.30
N CYS A 2 2.87 3.64 5.39
CA CYS A 2 3.39 3.67 4.02
C CYS A 2 2.72 4.78 3.20
N TYR A 3 3.48 5.78 2.80
CA TYR A 3 2.97 6.90 2.02
C TYR A 3 3.66 7.09 0.67
N VAL A 4 4.70 6.33 0.39
CA VAL A 4 5.40 6.39 -0.89
C VAL A 4 5.69 4.97 -1.35
N VAL A 5 5.25 4.64 -2.54
CA VAL A 5 5.45 3.35 -3.19
C VAL A 5 6.02 3.55 -4.59
N GLY A 6 6.69 2.53 -5.11
CA GLY A 6 7.24 2.52 -6.46
C GLY A 6 6.95 1.22 -7.18
N ILE A 7 6.75 1.31 -8.51
CA ILE A 7 6.57 0.18 -9.40
C ILE A 7 7.25 0.44 -10.73
N LYS A 8 7.84 -0.60 -11.30
CA LYS A 8 8.38 -0.59 -12.66
C LYS A 8 8.12 -1.92 -13.33
N ILE A 9 7.30 -1.90 -14.36
CA ILE A 9 7.00 -3.03 -15.25
C ILE A 9 7.40 -2.59 -16.67
N PRO A 10 8.59 -2.97 -17.15
CA PRO A 10 9.12 -2.42 -18.41
C PRO A 10 8.43 -2.97 -19.66
N LYS A 11 7.82 -4.15 -19.56
CA LYS A 11 7.08 -4.82 -20.64
C LYS A 11 5.90 -5.60 -20.07
N LYS A 12 4.90 -5.88 -20.91
CA LYS A 12 3.76 -6.72 -20.50
C LYS A 12 4.27 -8.02 -19.86
N GLN A 13 3.74 -8.34 -18.67
CA GLN A 13 4.07 -9.56 -17.95
C GLN A 13 2.82 -10.16 -17.31
N THR A 14 2.82 -11.47 -17.15
CA THR A 14 1.75 -12.19 -16.47
C THR A 14 2.18 -12.52 -15.06
N VAL A 15 1.39 -12.14 -14.06
CA VAL A 15 1.55 -12.55 -12.67
C VAL A 15 0.53 -13.64 -12.32
N LYS A 16 0.80 -14.41 -11.28
CA LYS A 16 -0.07 -15.48 -10.82
C LYS A 16 -0.54 -15.17 -9.40
N ILE A 17 -1.85 -15.26 -9.17
CA ILE A 17 -2.48 -15.10 -7.85
C ILE A 17 -3.37 -16.32 -7.64
N GLY A 18 -2.94 -17.26 -6.80
CA GLY A 18 -3.54 -18.58 -6.71
C GLY A 18 -3.44 -19.33 -8.05
N ASP A 19 -4.56 -19.77 -8.57
CA ASP A 19 -4.69 -20.42 -9.88
C ASP A 19 -4.90 -19.43 -11.05
N LYS A 20 -5.16 -18.17 -10.76
CA LYS A 20 -5.50 -17.14 -11.77
C LYS A 20 -4.26 -16.47 -12.33
N LYS A 21 -4.24 -16.29 -13.67
CA LYS A 21 -3.22 -15.54 -14.39
C LYS A 21 -3.75 -14.14 -14.71
N ILE A 22 -2.98 -13.11 -14.39
CA ILE A 22 -3.35 -11.71 -14.60
C ILE A 22 -2.25 -11.05 -15.42
N ASP A 23 -2.63 -10.47 -16.54
CA ASP A 23 -1.74 -9.69 -17.38
C ASP A 23 -1.62 -8.26 -16.84
N LEU A 24 -0.39 -7.81 -16.65
CA LEU A 24 -0.05 -6.45 -16.26
C LEU A 24 0.59 -5.73 -17.44
N ASP A 25 0.06 -4.57 -17.78
CA ASP A 25 0.62 -3.70 -18.81
C ASP A 25 1.88 -2.99 -18.29
N PRO A 26 2.75 -2.53 -19.21
CA PRO A 26 3.92 -1.73 -18.85
C PRO A 26 3.53 -0.49 -18.06
N ILE A 27 4.22 -0.26 -16.95
CA ILE A 27 4.02 0.92 -16.10
C ILE A 27 5.32 1.30 -15.42
N GLU A 28 5.59 2.60 -15.33
CA GLU A 28 6.75 3.13 -14.64
C GLU A 28 6.32 4.31 -13.74
N LEU A 29 6.21 4.03 -12.45
CA LEU A 29 5.95 4.99 -11.38
C LEU A 29 7.00 4.75 -10.28
N PRO A 30 8.23 5.24 -10.46
CA PRO A 30 9.36 4.83 -9.64
C PRO A 30 9.28 5.31 -8.18
N ALA A 31 8.57 6.40 -7.93
CA ALA A 31 8.19 6.84 -6.57
C ALA A 31 6.96 7.74 -6.66
N GLN A 32 5.85 7.29 -6.06
CA GLN A 32 4.63 8.08 -5.96
C GLN A 32 4.21 8.26 -4.51
N SER A 33 4.00 9.51 -4.12
CA SER A 33 3.43 9.85 -2.82
C SER A 33 1.91 9.68 -2.84
N GLY A 34 1.34 9.01 -1.84
CA GLY A 34 -0.11 8.95 -1.66
C GLY A 34 -0.75 10.34 -1.49
N PHE A 35 0.00 11.31 -0.96
CA PHE A 35 -0.47 12.71 -0.86
C PHE A 35 -0.57 13.44 -2.20
N SER A 36 -0.11 12.85 -3.29
CA SER A 36 -0.40 13.35 -4.64
C SER A 36 -1.82 13.00 -5.10
N TYR A 37 -2.48 12.05 -4.41
CA TYR A 37 -3.82 11.57 -4.73
C TYR A 37 -3.99 11.11 -6.17
N GLN A 38 -2.92 10.55 -6.75
CA GLN A 38 -2.92 10.06 -8.13
C GLN A 38 -3.32 8.58 -8.19
N PRO A 39 -3.78 8.10 -9.35
CA PRO A 39 -4.09 6.69 -9.55
C PRO A 39 -2.84 5.79 -9.38
N TRP A 40 -3.09 4.60 -8.83
CA TRP A 40 -2.09 3.55 -8.64
C TRP A 40 -2.65 2.19 -9.08
N PRO A 41 -1.82 1.26 -9.63
CA PRO A 41 -2.29 -0.04 -10.07
C PRO A 41 -2.65 -0.94 -8.89
N VAL A 42 -3.85 -1.48 -8.95
CA VAL A 42 -4.37 -2.48 -8.00
C VAL A 42 -4.98 -3.65 -8.76
N ILE A 43 -4.99 -4.84 -8.15
CA ILE A 43 -5.75 -5.99 -8.62
C ILE A 43 -6.92 -6.18 -7.67
N PHE A 44 -8.11 -6.31 -8.19
CA PHE A 44 -9.31 -6.51 -7.41
C PHE A 44 -10.21 -7.57 -8.03
N ASN A 45 -11.13 -8.10 -7.24
CA ASN A 45 -12.12 -9.03 -7.69
C ASN A 45 -13.32 -8.26 -8.25
N GLU A 46 -13.57 -8.41 -9.55
CA GLU A 46 -14.73 -7.85 -10.22
C GLU A 46 -15.77 -8.95 -10.44
N GLN A 47 -16.97 -8.74 -9.91
CA GLN A 47 -18.07 -9.66 -10.16
C GLN A 47 -18.63 -9.41 -11.55
N GLN A 48 -18.54 -10.42 -12.42
CA GLN A 48 -19.14 -10.39 -13.76
C GLN A 48 -20.14 -11.54 -13.89
N GLY A 49 -21.43 -11.23 -13.73
CA GLY A 49 -22.46 -12.26 -13.63
C GLY A 49 -22.25 -13.13 -12.37
N GLN A 50 -22.04 -14.43 -12.57
CA GLN A 50 -21.76 -15.39 -11.49
C GLN A 50 -20.24 -15.64 -11.29
N GLU A 51 -19.39 -15.05 -12.12
CA GLU A 51 -17.95 -15.26 -12.06
C GLU A 51 -17.24 -14.11 -11.33
N ASN A 52 -16.24 -14.49 -10.56
CA ASN A 52 -15.31 -13.59 -9.89
C ASN A 52 -14.01 -13.53 -10.69
N ILE A 53 -13.73 -12.39 -11.33
CA ILE A 53 -12.58 -12.19 -12.21
C ILE A 53 -11.61 -11.21 -11.57
N LEU A 54 -10.36 -11.63 -11.37
CA LEU A 54 -9.30 -10.72 -10.93
C LEU A 54 -8.86 -9.83 -12.09
N ARG A 55 -8.95 -8.52 -11.90
CA ARG A 55 -8.57 -7.52 -12.90
C ARG A 55 -7.61 -6.48 -12.35
N PRO A 56 -6.57 -6.10 -13.11
CA PRO A 56 -5.79 -4.91 -12.81
C PRO A 56 -6.58 -3.65 -13.20
N ARG A 57 -6.48 -2.61 -12.37
CA ARG A 57 -7.08 -1.29 -12.65
C ARG A 57 -6.28 -0.19 -11.96
N MET A 58 -6.21 0.96 -12.61
CA MET A 58 -5.73 2.17 -11.96
C MET A 58 -6.84 2.73 -11.07
N MET A 59 -6.58 2.83 -9.76
CA MET A 59 -7.53 3.38 -8.80
C MET A 59 -6.90 4.56 -8.05
N HIS A 60 -7.70 5.52 -7.68
CA HIS A 60 -7.31 6.70 -6.91
C HIS A 60 -6.81 6.30 -5.51
N TRP A 61 -5.58 6.67 -5.17
CA TRP A 61 -5.02 6.33 -3.85
C TRP A 61 -5.52 7.31 -2.79
N GLU A 62 -6.58 6.95 -2.17
CA GLU A 62 -7.27 7.52 -1.02
C GLU A 62 -8.61 6.80 -0.90
N LEU A 63 -8.87 6.08 0.16
CA LEU A 63 -10.18 5.46 0.34
C LEU A 63 -11.20 6.53 0.69
N ILE A 64 -11.96 7.00 -0.32
CA ILE A 64 -12.91 8.10 -0.14
C ILE A 64 -14.10 7.60 0.68
N PRO A 65 -14.39 8.23 1.85
CA PRO A 65 -15.51 7.82 2.69
C PRO A 65 -16.87 8.05 2.02
N TYR A 66 -17.84 7.18 2.29
CA TYR A 66 -19.19 7.26 1.72
C TYR A 66 -19.97 8.54 2.12
N TRP A 67 -19.60 9.19 3.22
CA TRP A 67 -20.24 10.45 3.65
C TRP A 67 -19.70 11.68 2.95
N VAL A 68 -18.61 11.57 2.21
CA VAL A 68 -18.05 12.63 1.36
C VAL A 68 -18.83 12.64 0.05
N ARG A 69 -19.58 13.71 -0.22
CA ARG A 69 -20.57 13.75 -1.30
C ARG A 69 -20.06 14.38 -2.59
N ASN A 70 -19.03 15.21 -2.51
CA ASN A 70 -18.52 15.93 -3.67
C ASN A 70 -17.03 16.30 -3.50
N GLN A 71 -16.41 16.80 -4.56
CA GLN A 71 -14.99 17.18 -4.60
C GLN A 71 -14.62 18.26 -3.58
N ARG A 72 -15.55 19.20 -3.27
CA ARG A 72 -15.33 20.23 -2.26
C ARG A 72 -15.21 19.61 -0.86
N GLU A 73 -16.14 18.76 -0.49
CA GLU A 73 -16.11 18.04 0.79
C GLU A 73 -14.87 17.13 0.90
N LEU A 74 -14.46 16.48 -0.22
CA LEU A 74 -13.23 15.70 -0.26
C LEU A 74 -12.00 16.55 0.04
N THR A 75 -11.92 17.73 -0.55
CA THR A 75 -10.82 18.68 -0.30
C THR A 75 -10.78 19.14 1.17
N GLU A 76 -11.93 19.41 1.77
CA GLU A 76 -12.00 19.77 3.19
C GLU A 76 -11.66 18.60 4.11
N SER A 77 -12.10 17.38 3.79
CA SER A 77 -11.81 16.19 4.59
C SER A 77 -10.30 15.90 4.69
N ARG A 78 -9.55 16.13 3.62
CA ARG A 78 -8.09 15.99 3.56
C ARG A 78 -7.32 16.88 4.52
N LYS A 79 -7.91 18.01 4.93
CA LYS A 79 -7.33 18.90 5.94
C LYS A 79 -7.46 18.35 7.36
N MET A 80 -8.43 17.48 7.60
CA MET A 80 -8.74 16.95 8.93
C MET A 80 -8.13 15.57 9.17
N TYR A 81 -8.14 14.69 8.16
CA TYR A 81 -7.65 13.33 8.26
C TYR A 81 -7.17 12.79 6.91
N THR A 82 -6.46 11.67 6.94
CA THR A 82 -6.06 10.95 5.73
C THR A 82 -6.58 9.53 5.75
N THR A 83 -7.05 9.06 4.61
CA THR A 83 -7.53 7.70 4.36
C THR A 83 -6.64 6.94 3.37
N LEU A 84 -5.40 7.40 3.20
CA LEU A 84 -4.37 6.71 2.40
C LEU A 84 -4.00 5.34 2.99
N ASN A 85 -4.08 5.23 4.33
CA ASN A 85 -3.74 4.01 5.06
C ASN A 85 -4.82 3.66 6.08
N ILE A 86 -5.07 2.37 6.22
CA ILE A 86 -5.98 1.76 7.20
C ILE A 86 -5.14 0.90 8.14
N LYS A 87 -5.34 1.06 9.45
CA LYS A 87 -4.67 0.20 10.43
C LYS A 87 -5.35 -1.16 10.52
N SER A 88 -4.58 -2.24 10.44
CA SER A 88 -5.10 -3.61 10.54
C SER A 88 -5.78 -3.89 11.89
N GLU A 89 -5.27 -3.32 12.98
CA GLU A 89 -5.73 -3.60 14.35
C GLU A 89 -7.18 -3.20 14.61
N GLY A 90 -7.72 -2.31 13.84
CA GLY A 90 -9.11 -1.86 13.98
C GLY A 90 -9.87 -1.89 12.66
N ILE A 91 -9.48 -2.74 11.71
CA ILE A 91 -10.04 -2.71 10.35
C ILE A 91 -11.54 -3.00 10.33
N LEU A 92 -12.02 -3.90 11.19
CA LEU A 92 -13.43 -4.27 11.31
C LEU A 92 -14.30 -3.20 12.00
N GLN A 93 -13.68 -2.25 12.70
CA GLN A 93 -14.34 -1.13 13.38
C GLN A 93 -14.03 0.22 12.71
N ASN A 94 -13.18 0.24 11.69
CA ASN A 94 -12.81 1.46 10.99
C ASN A 94 -14.01 2.01 10.23
N LYS A 95 -14.44 3.23 10.54
CA LYS A 95 -15.65 3.85 9.98
C LYS A 95 -15.70 3.88 8.45
N VAL A 96 -14.54 3.97 7.78
CA VAL A 96 -14.46 3.99 6.32
C VAL A 96 -14.40 2.58 5.74
N ALA A 97 -13.66 1.67 6.37
CA ALA A 97 -13.34 0.35 5.80
C ALA A 97 -14.28 -0.77 6.26
N GLN A 98 -14.94 -0.66 7.42
CA GLN A 98 -15.69 -1.76 8.04
C GLN A 98 -16.76 -2.39 7.13
N ALA A 99 -17.50 -1.58 6.37
CA ALA A 99 -18.51 -2.08 5.45
C ALA A 99 -17.89 -2.65 4.15
N LEU A 100 -16.70 -2.19 3.78
CA LEU A 100 -16.04 -2.50 2.52
C LEU A 100 -15.12 -3.73 2.63
N VAL A 101 -14.51 -3.95 3.78
CA VAL A 101 -13.48 -4.97 3.94
C VAL A 101 -13.99 -6.40 3.78
N HIS A 102 -15.29 -6.63 3.89
CA HIS A 102 -15.91 -7.94 3.65
C HIS A 102 -16.05 -8.29 2.16
N THR A 103 -16.16 -7.29 1.28
CA THR A 103 -16.43 -7.49 -0.16
C THR A 103 -15.42 -6.79 -1.07
N ASN A 104 -14.91 -5.64 -0.67
CA ASN A 104 -14.13 -4.74 -1.52
C ASN A 104 -12.64 -4.75 -1.15
N ARG A 105 -12.02 -5.93 -1.20
CA ARG A 105 -10.59 -6.10 -0.97
C ARG A 105 -9.83 -6.04 -2.29
N CYS A 106 -8.60 -5.49 -2.25
CA CYS A 106 -7.72 -5.42 -3.41
C CYS A 106 -6.26 -5.68 -3.03
N LEU A 107 -5.44 -5.91 -4.03
CA LEU A 107 -3.98 -6.03 -3.93
C LEU A 107 -3.36 -4.81 -4.58
N VAL A 108 -2.62 -4.04 -3.83
CA VAL A 108 -1.84 -2.92 -4.33
C VAL A 108 -0.49 -3.45 -4.78
N ILE A 109 -0.17 -3.30 -6.07
CA ILE A 109 1.05 -3.86 -6.66
C ILE A 109 2.19 -2.88 -6.42
N ALA A 110 3.33 -3.37 -5.91
CA ALA A 110 4.52 -2.55 -5.71
C ALA A 110 5.80 -3.35 -6.00
N ALA A 111 6.88 -2.65 -6.38
CA ALA A 111 8.23 -3.19 -6.50
C ALA A 111 9.09 -2.78 -5.29
N HIS A 112 8.78 -1.65 -4.71
CA HIS A 112 9.43 -1.11 -3.53
C HIS A 112 8.54 -0.07 -2.85
N PHE A 113 8.90 0.28 -1.61
CA PHE A 113 8.28 1.39 -0.88
C PHE A 113 9.34 2.15 -0.08
N PHE A 114 8.97 3.33 0.39
CA PHE A 114 9.90 4.19 1.11
C PHE A 114 9.39 4.48 2.51
N GLU A 115 10.32 4.43 3.47
CA GLU A 115 10.10 4.84 4.85
C GLU A 115 11.32 5.56 5.40
N TRP A 116 11.15 6.23 6.53
CA TRP A 116 12.18 7.09 7.11
C TRP A 116 12.62 6.60 8.48
N GLN A 117 13.94 6.50 8.64
CA GLN A 117 14.55 6.38 9.95
C GLN A 117 14.80 7.79 10.50
N VAL A 118 14.51 7.98 11.79
CA VAL A 118 14.80 9.23 12.49
C VAL A 118 15.96 9.01 13.45
N VAL A 119 17.06 9.73 13.25
CA VAL A 119 18.23 9.72 14.12
C VAL A 119 18.58 11.17 14.44
N ASN A 120 18.69 11.52 15.72
CA ASN A 120 19.01 12.89 16.17
C ASN A 120 18.10 13.97 15.57
N LYS A 121 16.80 13.67 15.43
CA LYS A 121 15.77 14.52 14.81
C LYS A 121 15.90 14.68 13.28
N GLU A 122 16.91 14.11 12.65
CA GLU A 122 17.03 14.03 11.19
C GLU A 122 16.32 12.81 10.63
N LYS A 123 15.79 12.95 9.41
CA LYS A 123 15.10 11.89 8.68
C LYS A 123 15.97 11.38 7.54
N PHE A 124 16.19 10.06 7.53
CA PHE A 124 16.93 9.37 6.49
C PHE A 124 15.99 8.45 5.73
N PRO A 125 15.73 8.70 4.43
CA PRO A 125 14.84 7.88 3.63
C PRO A 125 15.52 6.56 3.24
N TYR A 126 14.73 5.49 3.26
CA TYR A 126 15.13 4.16 2.82
C TYR A 126 14.24 3.70 1.68
N CYS A 127 14.82 3.10 0.65
CA CYS A 127 14.13 2.26 -0.33
C CYS A 127 14.10 0.84 0.22
N ILE A 128 12.91 0.27 0.37
CA ILE A 128 12.67 -1.08 0.92
C ILE A 128 12.13 -1.97 -0.19
N GLN A 129 12.69 -3.15 -0.33
CA GLN A 129 12.36 -4.15 -1.34
C GLN A 129 12.25 -5.53 -0.72
N LEU A 130 11.61 -6.46 -1.40
CA LEU A 130 11.69 -7.88 -1.06
C LEU A 130 12.90 -8.52 -1.76
N ILE A 131 13.47 -9.53 -1.09
CA ILE A 131 14.56 -10.34 -1.65
C ILE A 131 13.94 -11.34 -2.64
N ASN A 132 14.53 -11.44 -3.83
CA ASN A 132 14.10 -12.37 -4.88
C ASN A 132 12.66 -12.17 -5.41
N GLN A 133 12.06 -11.01 -5.18
CA GLN A 133 10.75 -10.64 -5.74
C GLN A 133 10.85 -9.25 -6.38
N GLU A 134 10.52 -9.18 -7.67
CA GLU A 134 10.46 -7.91 -8.41
C GLU A 134 9.18 -7.13 -8.09
N LEU A 135 8.08 -7.83 -7.87
CA LEU A 135 6.78 -7.28 -7.48
C LEU A 135 6.26 -8.00 -6.25
N PHE A 136 5.53 -7.28 -5.43
CA PHE A 136 4.82 -7.83 -4.27
C PHE A 136 3.45 -7.17 -4.11
N TYR A 137 2.63 -7.77 -3.28
CA TYR A 137 1.26 -7.35 -3.06
C TYR A 137 1.09 -6.79 -1.64
N ILE A 138 0.51 -5.60 -1.57
CA ILE A 138 0.09 -5.00 -0.30
C ILE A 138 -1.42 -5.14 -0.20
N ALA A 139 -1.94 -5.58 0.94
CA ALA A 139 -3.37 -5.63 1.19
C ALA A 139 -3.98 -4.23 1.13
N GLY A 140 -5.11 -4.11 0.47
CA GLY A 140 -5.87 -2.88 0.35
C GLY A 140 -7.38 -3.12 0.43
N VAL A 141 -8.09 -2.03 0.64
CA VAL A 141 -9.56 -1.97 0.57
C VAL A 141 -9.92 -0.88 -0.42
N TRP A 142 -10.93 -1.12 -1.26
CA TRP A 142 -11.35 -0.18 -2.29
C TRP A 142 -12.83 0.18 -2.19
N ASN A 143 -13.21 1.28 -2.84
CA ASN A 143 -14.58 1.78 -2.92
C ASN A 143 -14.82 2.47 -4.26
N THR A 144 -16.07 2.41 -4.73
CA THR A 144 -16.54 3.28 -5.78
C THR A 144 -17.23 4.49 -5.15
N TRP A 145 -16.72 5.67 -5.45
CA TRP A 145 -17.26 6.93 -4.99
C TRP A 145 -17.83 7.73 -6.17
N THR A 146 -18.98 8.38 -5.96
CA THR A 146 -19.60 9.24 -6.96
C THR A 146 -19.73 10.65 -6.42
N ASP A 147 -19.22 11.63 -7.16
CA ASP A 147 -19.47 13.05 -6.88
C ASP A 147 -20.93 13.39 -7.21
N HIS A 148 -21.70 13.70 -6.17
CA HIS A 148 -23.13 13.99 -6.33
C HIS A 148 -23.41 15.33 -7.05
N THR A 149 -22.38 16.17 -7.23
CA THR A 149 -22.52 17.46 -7.92
C THR A 149 -22.23 17.33 -9.42
N SER A 150 -21.18 16.58 -9.78
CA SER A 150 -20.74 16.43 -11.18
C SER A 150 -21.15 15.10 -11.83
N GLY A 151 -21.49 14.09 -11.01
CA GLY A 151 -21.71 12.72 -11.48
C GLY A 151 -20.41 11.95 -11.76
N GLU A 152 -19.22 12.53 -11.50
CA GLU A 152 -17.96 11.86 -11.69
C GLU A 152 -17.86 10.62 -10.79
N VAL A 153 -17.43 9.48 -11.35
CA VAL A 153 -17.23 8.23 -10.62
C VAL A 153 -15.73 7.96 -10.47
N LYS A 154 -15.29 7.71 -9.24
CA LYS A 154 -13.89 7.34 -8.91
C LYS A 154 -13.85 6.01 -8.17
N ASN A 155 -13.06 5.06 -8.67
CA ASN A 155 -12.64 3.93 -7.87
C ASN A 155 -11.43 4.35 -7.03
N SER A 156 -11.54 4.20 -5.73
CA SER A 156 -10.56 4.65 -4.75
C SER A 156 -10.16 3.53 -3.81
N PHE A 157 -8.93 3.58 -3.26
CA PHE A 157 -8.44 2.56 -2.36
C PHE A 157 -7.57 3.12 -1.24
N GLY A 158 -7.44 2.35 -0.17
CA GLY A 158 -6.51 2.59 0.94
C GLY A 158 -5.63 1.37 1.20
N ILE A 159 -4.35 1.62 1.53
CA ILE A 159 -3.38 0.58 1.89
C ILE A 159 -3.60 0.13 3.33
N ILE A 160 -3.58 -1.18 3.58
CA ILE A 160 -3.58 -1.70 4.95
C ILE A 160 -2.15 -1.69 5.49
N THR A 161 -2.03 -1.23 6.73
CA THR A 161 -0.76 -1.21 7.46
C THR A 161 -0.89 -1.98 8.77
N THR A 162 0.16 -2.70 9.14
CA THR A 162 0.27 -3.46 10.38
C THR A 162 1.46 -2.96 11.21
N GLU A 163 1.65 -3.51 12.39
CA GLU A 163 2.86 -3.29 13.18
C GLU A 163 4.10 -3.74 12.41
N ALA A 164 5.21 -3.02 12.59
CA ALA A 164 6.47 -3.35 11.96
C ALA A 164 7.03 -4.70 12.49
N ASN A 165 7.59 -5.51 11.59
CA ASN A 165 8.47 -6.60 11.97
C ASN A 165 9.81 -6.03 12.50
N GLU A 166 10.71 -6.88 12.95
CA GLU A 166 12.00 -6.47 13.53
C GLU A 166 12.86 -5.62 12.57
N PHE A 167 12.85 -5.96 11.28
CA PHE A 167 13.59 -5.21 10.26
C PHE A 167 13.01 -3.81 10.08
N MET A 168 11.70 -3.70 9.86
CA MET A 168 11.02 -2.42 9.65
C MET A 168 10.97 -1.56 10.90
N ALA A 169 10.94 -2.15 12.10
CA ALA A 169 10.97 -1.41 13.36
C ALA A 169 12.27 -0.61 13.56
N LYS A 170 13.38 -1.04 12.94
CA LYS A 170 14.66 -0.31 12.93
C LYS A 170 14.62 0.88 11.98
N ILE A 171 13.92 0.77 10.84
CA ILE A 171 13.79 1.84 9.84
C ILE A 171 12.67 2.81 10.24
N HIS A 172 11.46 2.34 10.39
CA HIS A 172 10.32 3.18 10.82
C HIS A 172 10.27 3.29 12.36
N ASN A 173 11.37 3.72 12.95
CA ASN A 173 11.67 3.60 14.38
C ASN A 173 10.77 4.41 15.32
N LEU A 174 10.06 5.44 14.83
CA LEU A 174 9.14 6.23 15.66
C LEU A 174 7.76 5.58 15.79
N LYS A 175 7.14 5.20 14.68
CA LYS A 175 5.76 4.69 14.67
C LYS A 175 5.68 3.17 14.56
N LYS A 176 6.77 2.51 14.20
CA LYS A 176 6.89 1.05 14.08
C LYS A 176 5.74 0.43 13.29
N ARG A 177 5.53 0.94 12.07
CA ARG A 177 4.50 0.48 11.14
C ARG A 177 5.11 0.01 9.84
N MET A 178 4.42 -0.88 9.13
CA MET A 178 4.75 -1.32 7.78
C MET A 178 3.46 -1.60 6.98
N PRO A 179 3.50 -1.60 5.64
CA PRO A 179 2.38 -2.12 4.85
C PRO A 179 2.18 -3.61 5.13
N THR A 180 0.94 -4.07 5.08
CA THR A 180 0.62 -5.50 5.16
C THR A 180 0.97 -6.14 3.83
N ILE A 181 2.17 -6.72 3.74
CA ILE A 181 2.68 -7.39 2.54
C ILE A 181 2.26 -8.85 2.61
N LEU A 182 1.64 -9.34 1.53
CA LEU A 182 1.09 -10.68 1.42
C LEU A 182 1.97 -11.56 0.53
N ASN A 183 2.18 -12.80 0.93
CA ASN A 183 2.70 -13.84 0.04
C ASN A 183 1.59 -14.28 -0.95
N ASP A 184 1.92 -15.13 -1.91
CA ASP A 184 0.98 -15.53 -2.98
C ASP A 184 -0.28 -16.21 -2.45
N GLU A 185 -0.16 -17.05 -1.41
CA GLU A 185 -1.28 -17.73 -0.76
C GLU A 185 -2.23 -16.75 -0.08
N LEU A 186 -1.69 -15.86 0.75
CA LEU A 186 -2.47 -14.82 1.44
C LEU A 186 -3.03 -13.78 0.48
N ALA A 187 -2.33 -13.47 -0.61
CA ALA A 187 -2.82 -12.58 -1.65
C ALA A 187 -4.05 -13.17 -2.36
N ALA A 188 -3.99 -14.47 -2.70
CA ALA A 188 -5.12 -15.18 -3.28
C ALA A 188 -6.32 -15.25 -2.31
N ALA A 189 -6.06 -15.56 -1.04
CA ALA A 189 -7.09 -15.56 0.00
C ALA A 189 -7.70 -14.17 0.21
N TRP A 190 -6.86 -13.12 0.26
CA TRP A 190 -7.32 -11.75 0.49
C TRP A 190 -8.34 -11.26 -0.54
N VAL A 191 -8.16 -11.61 -1.82
CA VAL A 191 -9.09 -11.22 -2.89
C VAL A 191 -10.17 -12.27 -3.17
N SER A 192 -10.22 -13.38 -2.41
CA SER A 192 -11.34 -14.33 -2.50
C SER A 192 -12.63 -13.70 -1.98
N SER A 193 -13.79 -14.21 -2.42
CA SER A 193 -15.09 -13.68 -2.01
C SER A 193 -15.47 -14.03 -0.56
N GLU A 194 -14.92 -15.11 -0.03
CA GLU A 194 -15.40 -15.74 1.21
C GLU A 194 -14.34 -15.72 2.31
N LEU A 195 -14.28 -14.61 3.05
CA LEU A 195 -13.48 -14.53 4.28
C LEU A 195 -14.38 -14.18 5.47
N THR A 196 -14.21 -14.92 6.55
CA THR A 196 -14.79 -14.56 7.85
C THR A 196 -14.10 -13.33 8.44
N SER A 197 -14.73 -12.65 9.37
CA SER A 197 -14.13 -11.52 10.09
C SER A 197 -12.78 -11.87 10.74
N ASN A 198 -12.65 -13.08 11.28
CA ASN A 198 -11.40 -13.55 11.90
C ASN A 198 -10.29 -13.73 10.87
N GLU A 199 -10.58 -14.29 9.70
CA GLU A 199 -9.61 -14.43 8.61
C GLU A 199 -9.19 -13.07 8.05
N ILE A 200 -10.15 -12.15 7.84
CA ILE A 200 -9.86 -10.77 7.44
C ILE A 200 -8.90 -10.12 8.45
N GLN A 201 -9.19 -10.20 9.74
CA GLN A 201 -8.35 -9.62 10.79
C GLN A 201 -6.96 -10.27 10.83
N SER A 202 -6.89 -11.59 10.69
CA SER A 202 -5.63 -12.36 10.65
C SER A 202 -4.77 -11.95 9.47
N ILE A 203 -5.33 -11.96 8.25
CA ILE A 203 -4.58 -11.59 7.03
C ILE A 203 -4.16 -10.13 7.07
N ALA A 204 -5.06 -9.21 7.47
CA ALA A 204 -4.74 -7.79 7.59
C ALA A 204 -3.60 -7.52 8.59
N GLY A 205 -3.49 -8.32 9.64
CA GLY A 205 -2.44 -8.23 10.66
C GLY A 205 -1.14 -8.95 10.34
N THR A 206 -1.05 -9.65 9.20
CA THR A 206 0.13 -10.43 8.81
C THR A 206 1.37 -9.54 8.68
N LYS A 207 2.50 -10.07 9.13
CA LYS A 207 3.84 -9.47 8.98
C LYS A 207 4.69 -10.42 8.14
N ILE A 208 5.22 -9.92 7.03
CA ILE A 208 6.20 -10.69 6.26
C ILE A 208 7.45 -10.91 7.11
N ASP A 209 8.12 -12.07 6.93
CA ASP A 209 9.36 -12.36 7.63
C ASP A 209 10.43 -11.31 7.30
N SER A 210 11.09 -10.82 8.34
CA SER A 210 12.13 -9.80 8.23
C SER A 210 13.32 -10.23 7.36
N THR A 211 13.59 -11.53 7.27
CA THR A 211 14.64 -12.11 6.42
C THR A 211 14.35 -11.99 4.93
N ASN A 212 13.08 -11.78 4.54
CA ASN A 212 12.67 -11.57 3.16
C ASN A 212 12.81 -10.11 2.69
N MET A 213 13.30 -9.21 3.54
CA MET A 213 13.38 -7.79 3.25
C MET A 213 14.82 -7.32 3.11
N LYS A 214 15.03 -6.37 2.22
CA LYS A 214 16.28 -5.60 2.08
C LYS A 214 15.96 -4.11 2.00
N ALA A 215 16.88 -3.28 2.49
CA ALA A 215 16.75 -1.84 2.39
C ALA A 215 18.11 -1.17 2.30
N HIS A 216 18.12 0.01 1.72
CA HIS A 216 19.27 0.93 1.73
C HIS A 216 18.78 2.36 1.77
N THR A 217 19.60 3.25 2.26
CA THR A 217 19.33 4.69 2.27
C THR A 217 19.41 5.26 0.85
N VAL A 218 18.53 6.21 0.57
CA VAL A 218 18.45 6.94 -0.71
C VAL A 218 18.57 8.44 -0.50
N ALA A 219 18.72 9.22 -1.55
CA ALA A 219 18.82 10.68 -1.46
C ALA A 219 17.60 11.30 -0.78
N LYS A 220 17.79 12.38 0.03
CA LYS A 220 16.67 13.07 0.71
C LYS A 220 15.62 13.62 -0.27
N ASN A 221 16.03 13.94 -1.49
CA ASN A 221 15.17 14.43 -2.58
C ASN A 221 14.81 13.34 -3.60
N PHE A 222 14.81 12.07 -3.21
CA PHE A 222 14.58 10.91 -4.10
C PHE A 222 13.28 11.01 -4.91
N LEU A 223 12.25 11.69 -4.41
CA LEU A 223 10.98 11.88 -5.14
C LEU A 223 11.13 12.67 -6.46
N GLN A 224 12.20 13.45 -6.62
CA GLN A 224 12.51 14.18 -7.84
C GLN A 224 13.61 13.50 -8.69
N ALA A 225 14.14 12.36 -8.22
CA ALA A 225 15.19 11.64 -8.94
C ALA A 225 14.62 10.77 -10.07
N ASN A 226 15.36 10.61 -11.16
CA ASN A 226 15.00 9.68 -12.24
C ASN A 226 14.97 8.23 -11.75
N ASP A 227 15.90 7.86 -10.87
CA ASP A 227 15.89 6.61 -10.15
C ASP A 227 15.90 6.90 -8.63
N PRO A 228 14.75 6.80 -7.95
CA PRO A 228 14.62 7.10 -6.53
C PRO A 228 15.25 6.04 -5.62
N CYS A 229 15.61 4.86 -6.15
CA CYS A 229 16.23 3.77 -5.39
C CYS A 229 17.75 3.76 -5.47
N VAL A 230 18.39 4.77 -6.04
CA VAL A 230 19.85 4.87 -6.04
C VAL A 230 20.37 5.00 -4.60
N LYS A 231 21.29 4.11 -4.23
CA LYS A 231 21.88 4.08 -2.89
C LYS A 231 22.66 5.37 -2.59
N GLN A 232 22.30 6.00 -1.47
CA GLN A 232 23.00 7.16 -0.93
C GLN A 232 23.52 6.83 0.48
N ALA A 233 24.84 6.86 0.67
CA ALA A 233 25.41 6.65 2.00
C ALA A 233 25.27 7.90 2.88
N TYR A 234 24.92 7.68 4.14
CA TYR A 234 24.91 8.71 5.19
C TYR A 234 25.76 8.25 6.37
N GLN A 235 26.50 9.17 6.99
CA GLN A 235 27.12 8.94 8.28
C GLN A 235 26.04 9.07 9.37
N ILE A 236 25.36 7.97 9.66
CA ILE A 236 24.32 7.92 10.70
C ILE A 236 25.01 7.55 12.01
N PHE A 237 25.31 8.53 12.83
CA PHE A 237 25.81 8.29 14.19
C PHE A 237 24.65 7.88 15.08
N THR A 238 24.51 6.59 15.33
CA THR A 238 23.76 6.11 16.50
C THR A 238 24.59 6.47 17.73
N PRO A 239 24.01 7.13 18.76
CA PRO A 239 24.71 7.27 20.03
C PRO A 239 25.09 5.85 20.50
N GLN A 240 26.37 5.58 20.61
CA GLN A 240 26.83 4.40 21.34
C GLN A 240 26.28 4.58 22.76
N THR A 241 25.46 3.66 23.21
CA THR A 241 25.19 3.51 24.63
C THR A 241 26.54 3.31 25.31
N LEU A 242 27.01 4.37 25.95
CA LEU A 242 28.13 4.31 26.90
C LEU A 242 27.65 3.47 28.08
N PHE A 243 28.03 2.20 28.08
CA PHE A 243 28.11 1.34 29.26
C PHE A 243 29.40 0.55 29.20
#